data_cb61a1ef6046e2e8653f7995950e16f7
#
_entry.id   cb61a1ef6046e2e8653f7995950e16f7
#
_cell.length_a   1.000
_cell.length_b   1.000
_cell.length_c   1.000
_cell.angle_alpha   90.00
_cell.angle_beta   90.00
_cell.angle_gamma   90.00
#
_symmetry.space_group_name_H-M   'P 1'
#
loop_
_entity.id
_entity.type
_entity.pdbx_description
1 polymer ?
#
loop_
_entity_poly.entity_id
_entity_poly.type
_entity_poly.pdbx_seq_one_letter_code
_entity_poly.pdbx_strand_id
1 'polypeptide(L)'
;MFTEDIERDSSRGHYSIAMLAPPWAPITSESADVERAIGLLCTGLVERGHRVTLFAAPGTTCSATVHEIVQPYGVREVGSAPFETDYVTRFFGEFRGAERSRPFDIVHDHCGLTVIAMADWIPTPVIHTMHWSLNRKMGNIYAQYADRVHLVATNEAQVATVPAKMRLAGIVPDPVDLRSWPLQPRKQNYLLWSWRFEPLHGASEVISAARAAQLPLILSGPVRRDQERWFGAEIAPFLDNDQVSYVGEVSDDHRRQLIADARGLLITSGGDDAYRTDIVHALAAGTPVISREGGPATEIVQPGVNGYLASGEAGLSAAIAALHKLDPSDCRETAVKRHGVDAVVARYETIYHRIAGHRDRRRVHLTGRDSRSEFVTFAHHRRPRRYRTGP
;
A
#
# COMPACT_ATOMS: atom_id res chain seq x y z
N MET A 1 -31.26 34.70 5.89
CA MET A 1 -31.11 34.71 7.34
C MET A 1 -31.08 33.26 7.78
N PHE A 2 -29.99 32.82 8.32
CA PHE A 2 -29.42 31.57 8.80
C PHE A 2 -28.20 31.13 7.98
N THR A 3 -27.12 31.89 8.16
CA THR A 3 -25.75 31.38 8.06
C THR A 3 -25.41 30.87 9.44
N GLU A 4 -25.69 29.60 9.72
CA GLU A 4 -25.05 28.93 10.82
C GLU A 4 -23.57 28.70 10.43
N ASP A 5 -22.69 29.45 11.06
CA ASP A 5 -21.27 29.16 11.15
C ASP A 5 -21.15 27.79 11.82
N ILE A 6 -20.94 26.74 11.01
CA ILE A 6 -20.52 25.44 11.52
C ILE A 6 -19.09 25.65 11.98
N GLU A 7 -18.92 26.02 13.27
CA GLU A 7 -17.64 26.03 13.94
C GLU A 7 -16.97 24.66 13.72
N ARG A 8 -15.86 24.67 13.01
CA ARG A 8 -14.99 23.50 12.91
C ARG A 8 -14.41 23.25 14.28
N ASP A 9 -14.95 22.27 14.98
CA ASP A 9 -14.45 21.85 16.29
C ASP A 9 -13.07 21.17 16.11
N SER A 10 -12.04 21.99 15.95
CA SER A 10 -10.63 21.56 15.90
C SER A 10 -10.10 21.10 17.25
N SER A 11 -10.92 21.18 18.32
CA SER A 11 -10.51 20.84 19.68
C SER A 11 -10.54 19.34 19.99
N ARG A 12 -11.10 18.49 19.09
CA ARG A 12 -11.31 17.06 19.35
C ARG A 12 -10.41 16.10 18.57
N GLY A 13 -9.50 16.58 17.72
CA GLY A 13 -8.58 15.69 17.00
C GLY A 13 -9.22 14.79 15.92
N HIS A 14 -10.52 14.96 15.60
CA HIS A 14 -11.25 14.17 14.61
C HIS A 14 -11.30 14.91 13.27
N TYR A 15 -10.98 14.22 12.20
CA TYR A 15 -10.94 14.77 10.84
C TYR A 15 -12.09 14.26 9.98
N SER A 16 -12.49 15.06 9.02
CA SER A 16 -13.32 14.67 7.91
C SER A 16 -12.43 14.37 6.71
N ILE A 17 -12.37 13.11 6.30
CA ILE A 17 -11.42 12.59 5.32
C ILE A 17 -12.18 12.11 4.08
N ALA A 18 -11.83 12.66 2.92
CA ALA A 18 -12.20 12.09 1.63
C ALA A 18 -11.09 11.12 1.23
N MET A 19 -11.38 9.84 1.19
CA MET A 19 -10.43 8.80 0.76
C MET A 19 -10.78 8.32 -0.63
N LEU A 20 -9.81 8.25 -1.54
CA LEU A 20 -9.99 7.79 -2.90
C LEU A 20 -9.23 6.49 -3.13
N ALA A 21 -9.97 5.42 -3.37
CA ALA A 21 -9.43 4.11 -3.72
C ALA A 21 -9.25 3.95 -5.24
N PRO A 22 -8.32 3.10 -5.69
CA PRO A 22 -8.20 2.76 -7.11
C PRO A 22 -9.47 2.14 -7.70
N PRO A 23 -9.72 2.29 -9.01
CA PRO A 23 -10.92 1.80 -9.67
C PRO A 23 -10.91 0.30 -10.00
N TRP A 24 -9.85 -0.41 -9.63
CA TRP A 24 -9.58 -1.75 -10.18
C TRP A 24 -10.55 -2.82 -9.69
N ALA A 25 -10.92 -2.76 -8.41
CA ALA A 25 -11.83 -3.71 -7.79
C ALA A 25 -12.57 -3.09 -6.61
N PRO A 26 -13.75 -3.61 -6.24
CA PRO A 26 -14.40 -3.22 -4.99
C PRO A 26 -13.57 -3.66 -3.78
N ILE A 27 -13.63 -2.87 -2.72
CA ILE A 27 -13.02 -3.23 -1.44
C ILE A 27 -13.98 -4.13 -0.68
N THR A 28 -13.55 -5.36 -0.40
CA THR A 28 -14.28 -6.38 0.35
C THR A 28 -13.33 -7.11 1.31
N SER A 29 -13.83 -8.04 2.08
CA SER A 29 -13.00 -8.92 2.93
C SER A 29 -12.03 -9.81 2.12
N GLU A 30 -12.34 -10.04 0.83
CA GLU A 30 -11.55 -10.90 -0.07
C GLU A 30 -10.64 -10.11 -1.02
N SER A 31 -10.57 -8.79 -0.85
CA SER A 31 -9.78 -7.92 -1.72
C SER A 31 -8.29 -8.24 -1.68
N ALA A 32 -7.61 -7.90 -2.79
CA ALA A 32 -6.16 -7.94 -2.90
C ALA A 32 -5.48 -6.93 -1.95
N ASP A 33 -4.16 -6.96 -1.91
CA ASP A 33 -3.36 -6.30 -0.87
C ASP A 33 -3.64 -4.79 -0.73
N VAL A 34 -3.70 -4.03 -1.82
CA VAL A 34 -3.90 -2.57 -1.78
C VAL A 34 -5.30 -2.21 -1.32
N GLU A 35 -6.32 -2.82 -1.92
CA GLU A 35 -7.73 -2.59 -1.57
C GLU A 35 -7.99 -3.00 -0.13
N ARG A 36 -7.43 -4.13 0.31
CA ARG A 36 -7.50 -4.59 1.71
C ARG A 36 -6.87 -3.58 2.66
N ALA A 37 -5.68 -3.07 2.33
CA ALA A 37 -4.99 -2.07 3.15
C ALA A 37 -5.82 -0.79 3.30
N ILE A 38 -6.45 -0.31 2.22
CA ILE A 38 -7.33 0.86 2.25
C ILE A 38 -8.57 0.58 3.12
N GLY A 39 -9.19 -0.59 2.97
CA GLY A 39 -10.35 -0.99 3.79
C GLY A 39 -10.04 -1.04 5.28
N LEU A 40 -8.89 -1.61 5.65
CA LEU A 40 -8.41 -1.66 7.03
C LEU A 40 -8.09 -0.26 7.59
N LEU A 41 -7.47 0.59 6.77
CA LEU A 41 -7.20 1.98 7.15
C LEU A 41 -8.50 2.75 7.38
N CYS A 42 -9.49 2.63 6.48
CA CYS A 42 -10.81 3.24 6.64
C CYS A 42 -11.47 2.78 7.95
N THR A 43 -11.47 1.48 8.21
CA THR A 43 -12.07 0.91 9.42
C THR A 43 -11.40 1.46 10.67
N GLY A 44 -10.07 1.43 10.74
CA GLY A 44 -9.35 1.93 11.90
C GLY A 44 -9.52 3.44 12.14
N LEU A 45 -9.61 4.23 11.07
CA LEU A 45 -9.89 5.67 11.18
C LEU A 45 -11.31 5.94 11.72
N VAL A 46 -12.31 5.18 11.25
CA VAL A 46 -13.69 5.28 11.73
C VAL A 46 -13.79 4.86 13.21
N GLU A 47 -13.14 3.76 13.60
CA GLU A 47 -13.09 3.28 14.99
C GLU A 47 -12.45 4.32 15.94
N ARG A 48 -11.55 5.17 15.43
CA ARG A 48 -10.96 6.29 16.18
C ARG A 48 -11.78 7.58 16.11
N GLY A 49 -12.99 7.54 15.53
CA GLY A 49 -13.92 8.65 15.50
C GLY A 49 -13.75 9.62 14.34
N HIS A 50 -12.88 9.36 13.38
CA HIS A 50 -12.80 10.15 12.16
C HIS A 50 -14.02 9.91 11.27
N ARG A 51 -14.43 10.94 10.55
CA ARG A 51 -15.46 10.81 9.51
C ARG A 51 -14.78 10.50 8.17
N VAL A 52 -14.87 9.27 7.71
CA VAL A 52 -14.29 8.84 6.45
C VAL A 52 -15.37 8.68 5.40
N THR A 53 -15.21 9.36 4.26
CA THR A 53 -15.99 9.14 3.05
C THR A 53 -15.07 8.50 2.01
N LEU A 54 -15.34 7.25 1.67
CA LEU A 54 -14.56 6.47 0.73
C LEU A 54 -15.20 6.53 -0.66
N PHE A 55 -14.47 7.07 -1.62
CA PHE A 55 -14.81 7.05 -3.04
C PHE A 55 -14.14 5.82 -3.67
N ALA A 56 -14.95 4.89 -4.15
CA ALA A 56 -14.47 3.57 -4.58
C ALA A 56 -15.34 2.95 -5.67
N ALA A 57 -14.90 1.83 -6.22
CA ALA A 57 -15.66 1.02 -7.15
C ALA A 57 -16.95 0.49 -6.52
N PRO A 58 -18.04 0.34 -7.31
CA PRO A 58 -19.29 -0.22 -6.85
C PRO A 58 -19.14 -1.63 -6.25
N GLY A 59 -19.95 -1.93 -5.23
CA GLY A 59 -19.86 -3.17 -4.47
C GLY A 59 -18.83 -3.14 -3.33
N THR A 60 -18.20 -1.98 -3.09
CA THR A 60 -17.30 -1.78 -1.95
C THR A 60 -18.05 -1.83 -0.63
N THR A 61 -17.51 -2.60 0.33
CA THR A 61 -18.06 -2.73 1.69
C THR A 61 -16.96 -2.47 2.72
N CYS A 62 -17.16 -1.44 3.54
CA CYS A 62 -16.29 -1.15 4.68
C CYS A 62 -17.03 -0.30 5.73
N SER A 63 -16.37 0.03 6.85
CA SER A 63 -16.97 0.83 7.92
C SER A 63 -17.14 2.32 7.57
N ALA A 64 -16.50 2.81 6.50
CA ALA A 64 -16.63 4.19 6.04
C ALA A 64 -17.95 4.42 5.28
N THR A 65 -18.35 5.69 5.13
CA THR A 65 -19.41 6.05 4.17
C THR A 65 -18.87 5.87 2.75
N VAL A 66 -19.45 4.94 1.99
CA VAL A 66 -19.00 4.64 0.62
C VAL A 66 -19.76 5.50 -0.40
N HIS A 67 -19.03 6.16 -1.28
CA HIS A 67 -19.52 6.78 -2.50
C HIS A 67 -19.01 5.97 -3.70
N GLU A 68 -19.91 5.25 -4.34
CA GLU A 68 -19.59 4.51 -5.55
C GLU A 68 -19.42 5.46 -6.75
N ILE A 69 -18.30 5.37 -7.46
CA ILE A 69 -17.98 6.28 -8.57
C ILE A 69 -18.33 5.64 -9.91
N VAL A 70 -17.75 4.50 -10.22
CA VAL A 70 -17.91 3.79 -11.51
C VAL A 70 -17.93 2.29 -11.29
N GLN A 71 -18.49 1.57 -12.28
CA GLN A 71 -18.38 0.12 -12.32
C GLN A 71 -16.91 -0.30 -12.44
N PRO A 72 -16.47 -1.37 -11.78
CA PRO A 72 -15.13 -1.92 -11.96
C PRO A 72 -14.90 -2.24 -13.44
N TYR A 73 -13.77 -1.80 -13.96
CA TYR A 73 -13.36 -2.17 -15.31
C TYR A 73 -12.86 -3.61 -15.32
N GLY A 74 -12.96 -4.27 -16.47
CA GLY A 74 -12.37 -5.60 -16.63
C GLY A 74 -10.86 -5.56 -16.44
N VAL A 75 -10.26 -6.70 -16.10
CA VAL A 75 -8.80 -6.81 -15.84
C VAL A 75 -7.94 -6.28 -17.02
N ARG A 76 -8.48 -6.30 -18.23
CA ARG A 76 -7.78 -5.82 -19.44
C ARG A 76 -7.71 -4.30 -19.54
N GLU A 77 -8.62 -3.59 -18.90
CA GLU A 77 -8.69 -2.12 -18.91
C GLU A 77 -7.93 -1.50 -17.73
N VAL A 78 -7.58 -2.30 -16.71
CA VAL A 78 -6.81 -1.84 -15.54
C VAL A 78 -5.49 -1.23 -15.98
N GLY A 79 -5.18 -0.03 -15.48
CA GLY A 79 -3.98 0.73 -15.85
C GLY A 79 -4.07 1.44 -17.20
N SER A 80 -5.23 1.42 -17.87
CA SER A 80 -5.47 2.17 -19.10
C SER A 80 -5.78 3.64 -18.80
N ALA A 81 -4.99 4.56 -19.36
CA ALA A 81 -5.11 5.98 -19.09
C ALA A 81 -6.52 6.57 -19.33
N PRO A 82 -7.30 6.19 -20.36
CA PRO A 82 -8.66 6.70 -20.53
C PRO A 82 -9.58 6.34 -19.36
N PHE A 83 -9.51 5.12 -18.86
CA PHE A 83 -10.37 4.66 -17.76
C PHE A 83 -9.97 5.28 -16.42
N GLU A 84 -8.68 5.40 -16.14
CA GLU A 84 -8.19 6.11 -14.96
C GLU A 84 -8.59 7.59 -14.99
N THR A 85 -8.53 8.23 -16.16
CA THR A 85 -8.94 9.62 -16.32
C THR A 85 -10.45 9.79 -16.14
N ASP A 86 -11.28 8.90 -16.69
CA ASP A 86 -12.74 8.93 -16.49
C ASP A 86 -13.09 8.74 -15.01
N TYR A 87 -12.47 7.77 -14.35
CA TYR A 87 -12.70 7.52 -12.93
C TYR A 87 -12.37 8.74 -12.07
N VAL A 88 -11.19 9.33 -12.25
CA VAL A 88 -10.80 10.54 -11.50
C VAL A 88 -11.67 11.73 -11.84
N THR A 89 -12.12 11.87 -13.08
CA THR A 89 -13.05 12.94 -13.48
C THR A 89 -14.40 12.82 -12.77
N ARG A 90 -14.94 11.60 -12.66
CA ARG A 90 -16.16 11.31 -11.89
C ARG A 90 -15.96 11.58 -10.41
N PHE A 91 -14.83 11.13 -9.85
CA PHE A 91 -14.46 11.47 -8.47
C PHE A 91 -14.56 12.99 -8.23
N PHE A 92 -14.00 13.82 -9.09
CA PHE A 92 -14.08 15.28 -8.93
C PHE A 92 -15.51 15.82 -8.93
N GLY A 93 -16.40 15.23 -9.72
CA GLY A 93 -17.81 15.58 -9.72
C GLY A 93 -18.46 15.29 -8.37
N GLU A 94 -18.33 14.07 -7.89
CA GLU A 94 -18.90 13.62 -6.61
C GLU A 94 -18.25 14.32 -5.42
N PHE A 95 -16.93 14.47 -5.42
CA PHE A 95 -16.17 15.17 -4.38
C PHE A 95 -16.66 16.62 -4.20
N ARG A 96 -16.85 17.36 -5.29
CA ARG A 96 -17.35 18.74 -5.22
C ARG A 96 -18.77 18.81 -4.65
N GLY A 97 -19.60 17.83 -4.91
CA GLY A 97 -20.94 17.71 -4.34
C GLY A 97 -20.88 17.50 -2.83
N ALA A 98 -20.08 16.52 -2.41
CA ALA A 98 -19.88 16.18 -1.01
C ALA A 98 -19.20 17.31 -0.23
N GLU A 99 -18.15 17.93 -0.79
CA GLU A 99 -17.40 19.05 -0.19
C GLU A 99 -18.29 20.27 0.07
N ARG A 100 -19.23 20.60 -0.83
CA ARG A 100 -20.20 21.70 -0.61
C ARG A 100 -21.17 21.42 0.52
N SER A 101 -21.58 20.15 0.67
CA SER A 101 -22.53 19.74 1.70
C SER A 101 -21.86 19.68 3.06
N ARG A 102 -20.63 19.17 3.09
CA ARG A 102 -19.86 18.98 4.31
C ARG A 102 -18.35 18.94 4.01
N PRO A 103 -17.64 20.05 4.28
CA PRO A 103 -16.22 20.17 3.96
C PRO A 103 -15.35 19.06 4.52
N PHE A 104 -14.32 18.70 3.74
CA PHE A 104 -13.28 17.78 4.17
C PHE A 104 -12.05 18.53 4.70
N ASP A 105 -11.35 17.94 5.65
CA ASP A 105 -10.09 18.46 6.18
C ASP A 105 -8.90 17.93 5.37
N ILE A 106 -9.01 16.71 4.86
CA ILE A 106 -7.98 15.96 4.13
C ILE A 106 -8.63 15.26 2.94
N VAL A 107 -7.93 15.25 1.81
CA VAL A 107 -8.12 14.29 0.72
C VAL A 107 -6.96 13.30 0.78
N HIS A 108 -7.24 12.02 0.97
CA HIS A 108 -6.25 10.97 0.99
C HIS A 108 -6.41 10.08 -0.25
N ASP A 109 -5.47 10.21 -1.17
CA ASP A 109 -5.47 9.57 -2.48
C ASP A 109 -4.59 8.32 -2.51
N HIS A 110 -5.10 7.26 -3.12
CA HIS A 110 -4.41 6.01 -3.39
C HIS A 110 -4.36 5.66 -4.89
N CYS A 111 -4.88 6.56 -5.76
CA CYS A 111 -4.95 6.30 -7.21
C CYS A 111 -3.69 6.68 -7.98
N GLY A 112 -3.03 7.78 -7.58
CA GLY A 112 -1.76 8.16 -8.16
C GLY A 112 -1.79 9.39 -9.07
N LEU A 113 -1.05 9.32 -10.18
CA LEU A 113 -0.65 10.48 -10.98
C LEU A 113 -1.78 11.42 -11.40
N THR A 114 -2.93 10.90 -11.78
CA THR A 114 -4.04 11.74 -12.29
C THR A 114 -4.56 12.66 -11.20
N VAL A 115 -4.74 12.18 -9.98
CA VAL A 115 -5.16 13.00 -8.83
C VAL A 115 -4.10 14.02 -8.47
N ILE A 116 -2.82 13.61 -8.47
CA ILE A 116 -1.68 14.49 -8.19
C ILE A 116 -1.63 15.64 -9.20
N ALA A 117 -1.82 15.36 -10.48
CA ALA A 117 -1.82 16.36 -11.54
C ALA A 117 -2.98 17.38 -11.40
N MET A 118 -4.10 16.93 -10.83
CA MET A 118 -5.30 17.75 -10.62
C MET A 118 -5.38 18.38 -9.22
N ALA A 119 -4.39 18.18 -8.37
CA ALA A 119 -4.42 18.61 -6.96
C ALA A 119 -4.62 20.12 -6.77
N ASP A 120 -4.18 20.97 -7.70
CA ASP A 120 -4.40 22.41 -7.64
C ASP A 120 -5.89 22.80 -7.69
N TRP A 121 -6.75 21.91 -8.19
CA TRP A 121 -8.19 22.14 -8.27
C TRP A 121 -8.94 21.65 -7.03
N ILE A 122 -8.22 21.04 -6.09
CA ILE A 122 -8.74 20.58 -4.82
C ILE A 122 -8.34 21.60 -3.75
N PRO A 123 -9.29 22.31 -3.12
CA PRO A 123 -8.98 23.31 -2.09
C PRO A 123 -8.50 22.70 -0.78
N THR A 124 -8.75 21.39 -0.61
CA THR A 124 -8.39 20.62 0.58
C THR A 124 -7.00 20.00 0.39
N PRO A 125 -6.13 19.96 1.40
CA PRO A 125 -4.83 19.33 1.28
C PRO A 125 -4.91 17.89 0.81
N VAL A 126 -4.08 17.53 -0.16
CA VAL A 126 -4.01 16.19 -0.73
C VAL A 126 -2.81 15.45 -0.18
N ILE A 127 -3.05 14.28 0.37
CA ILE A 127 -2.05 13.28 0.73
C ILE A 127 -2.15 12.16 -0.30
N HIS A 128 -1.01 11.70 -0.82
CA HIS A 128 -0.95 10.57 -1.72
C HIS A 128 -0.08 9.47 -1.14
N THR A 129 -0.65 8.29 -0.92
CA THR A 129 0.10 7.10 -0.54
C THR A 129 0.55 6.33 -1.77
N MET A 130 1.86 6.14 -1.88
CA MET A 130 2.48 5.40 -2.97
C MET A 130 2.46 3.90 -2.64
N HIS A 131 1.72 3.11 -3.41
CA HIS A 131 1.70 1.65 -3.25
C HIS A 131 2.80 0.95 -4.07
N TRP A 132 3.43 1.65 -5.00
CA TRP A 132 4.50 1.13 -5.85
C TRP A 132 5.72 2.01 -5.84
N SER A 133 6.89 1.39 -6.04
CA SER A 133 8.14 2.10 -6.22
C SER A 133 8.14 2.91 -7.52
N LEU A 134 8.70 4.11 -7.48
CA LEU A 134 8.79 4.97 -8.64
C LEU A 134 10.01 4.56 -9.48
N ASN A 135 9.79 4.14 -10.72
CA ASN A 135 10.90 4.08 -11.67
C ASN A 135 11.34 5.51 -12.05
N ARG A 136 12.53 5.65 -12.67
CA ARG A 136 13.10 6.96 -13.01
C ARG A 136 12.16 7.84 -13.84
N LYS A 137 11.39 7.25 -14.77
CA LYS A 137 10.45 8.01 -15.61
C LYS A 137 9.29 8.55 -14.78
N MET A 138 8.67 7.68 -13.99
CA MET A 138 7.58 8.06 -13.09
C MET A 138 8.04 9.09 -12.05
N GLY A 139 9.21 8.89 -11.43
CA GLY A 139 9.78 9.85 -10.50
C GLY A 139 9.94 11.25 -11.10
N ASN A 140 10.40 11.36 -12.35
CA ASN A 140 10.51 12.65 -13.05
C ASN A 140 9.15 13.31 -13.29
N ILE A 141 8.10 12.52 -13.57
CA ILE A 141 6.74 13.04 -13.73
C ILE A 141 6.21 13.54 -12.38
N TYR A 142 6.29 12.72 -11.35
CA TYR A 142 5.85 13.09 -10.00
C TYR A 142 6.55 14.36 -9.50
N ALA A 143 7.84 14.53 -9.80
CA ALA A 143 8.62 15.71 -9.41
C ALA A 143 8.08 17.03 -10.00
N GLN A 144 7.28 16.99 -11.08
CA GLN A 144 6.64 18.18 -11.65
C GLN A 144 5.47 18.68 -10.78
N TYR A 145 4.94 17.80 -9.94
CA TYR A 145 3.78 18.09 -9.08
C TYR A 145 4.16 18.08 -7.59
N ALA A 146 5.46 18.10 -7.28
CA ALA A 146 6.00 17.90 -5.93
C ALA A 146 5.46 18.87 -4.88
N ASP A 147 5.10 20.09 -5.28
CA ASP A 147 4.62 21.12 -4.37
C ASP A 147 3.12 21.07 -4.10
N ARG A 148 2.38 20.21 -4.81
CA ARG A 148 0.91 20.16 -4.81
C ARG A 148 0.34 19.16 -3.82
N VAL A 149 1.11 18.11 -3.50
CA VAL A 149 0.67 16.99 -2.66
C VAL A 149 1.69 16.64 -1.59
N HIS A 150 1.22 15.97 -0.55
CA HIS A 150 2.06 15.38 0.49
C HIS A 150 2.18 13.87 0.24
N LEU A 151 3.37 13.40 -0.09
CA LEU A 151 3.58 11.99 -0.39
C LEU A 151 3.80 11.17 0.88
N VAL A 152 3.25 9.98 0.90
CA VAL A 152 3.52 8.95 1.90
C VAL A 152 4.08 7.72 1.18
N ALA A 153 5.25 7.25 1.61
CA ALA A 153 5.81 5.97 1.19
C ALA A 153 5.34 4.85 2.12
N THR A 154 5.25 3.62 1.61
CA THR A 154 4.91 2.46 2.44
C THR A 154 6.12 1.77 3.04
N ASN A 155 7.32 2.08 2.53
CA ASN A 155 8.58 1.53 3.01
C ASN A 155 9.79 2.41 2.66
N GLU A 156 10.94 2.15 3.30
CA GLU A 156 12.18 2.89 3.08
C GLU A 156 12.73 2.70 1.66
N ALA A 157 12.57 1.52 1.07
CA ALA A 157 13.05 1.26 -0.27
C ALA A 157 12.37 2.15 -1.31
N GLN A 158 11.09 2.46 -1.13
CA GLN A 158 10.38 3.42 -1.97
C GLN A 158 10.99 4.83 -1.84
N VAL A 159 11.39 5.24 -0.63
CA VAL A 159 11.99 6.56 -0.39
C VAL A 159 13.21 6.78 -1.27
N ALA A 160 14.03 5.75 -1.46
CA ALA A 160 15.20 5.82 -2.35
C ALA A 160 14.84 6.10 -3.83
N THR A 161 13.59 5.85 -4.21
CA THR A 161 13.08 6.10 -5.58
C THR A 161 12.41 7.47 -5.74
N VAL A 162 12.15 8.17 -4.61
CA VAL A 162 11.48 9.48 -4.62
C VAL A 162 12.47 10.58 -5.00
N PRO A 163 12.14 11.41 -6.01
CA PRO A 163 13.00 12.54 -6.36
C PRO A 163 13.17 13.51 -5.19
N ALA A 164 14.40 14.02 -4.98
CA ALA A 164 14.74 14.90 -3.86
C ALA A 164 13.89 16.17 -3.74
N LYS A 165 13.25 16.60 -4.83
CA LYS A 165 12.33 17.75 -4.85
C LYS A 165 10.96 17.46 -4.23
N MET A 166 10.59 16.18 -4.05
CA MET A 166 9.27 15.82 -3.57
C MET A 166 9.19 15.90 -2.05
N ARG A 167 8.05 16.36 -1.54
CA ARG A 167 7.78 16.44 -0.11
C ARG A 167 7.28 15.11 0.40
N LEU A 168 8.14 14.34 1.05
CA LEU A 168 7.72 13.14 1.76
C LEU A 168 7.11 13.54 3.11
N ALA A 169 5.85 13.21 3.31
CA ALA A 169 5.13 13.47 4.56
C ALA A 169 5.48 12.43 5.63
N GLY A 170 5.84 11.23 5.23
CA GLY A 170 6.24 10.16 6.12
C GLY A 170 6.32 8.81 5.43
N ILE A 171 6.66 7.80 6.23
CA ILE A 171 6.63 6.40 5.83
C ILE A 171 5.60 5.71 6.71
N VAL A 172 4.56 5.18 6.08
CA VAL A 172 3.47 4.46 6.77
C VAL A 172 3.25 3.14 6.05
N PRO A 173 3.61 2.01 6.64
CA PRO A 173 3.45 0.71 6.03
C PRO A 173 1.96 0.33 5.93
N ASP A 174 1.65 -0.58 4.99
CA ASP A 174 0.30 -1.11 4.87
C ASP A 174 -0.11 -1.88 6.14
N PRO A 175 -1.38 -1.72 6.58
CA PRO A 175 -1.89 -2.41 7.75
C PRO A 175 -2.16 -3.89 7.46
N VAL A 176 -2.07 -4.72 8.50
CA VAL A 176 -2.50 -6.11 8.48
C VAL A 176 -3.64 -6.34 9.46
N ASP A 177 -4.65 -7.11 9.05
CA ASP A 177 -5.68 -7.58 9.97
C ASP A 177 -5.15 -8.73 10.81
N LEU A 178 -4.73 -8.41 12.03
CA LEU A 178 -4.19 -9.37 12.98
C LEU A 178 -5.22 -10.44 13.43
N ARG A 179 -6.51 -10.20 13.23
CA ARG A 179 -7.58 -11.16 13.54
C ARG A 179 -7.63 -12.28 12.51
N SER A 180 -7.35 -11.95 11.26
CA SER A 180 -7.24 -12.91 10.16
C SER A 180 -5.96 -13.75 10.22
N TRP A 181 -4.99 -13.35 11.04
CA TRP A 181 -3.70 -14.01 11.24
C TRP A 181 -3.46 -14.29 12.73
N PRO A 182 -4.18 -15.25 13.32
CA PRO A 182 -4.00 -15.58 14.74
C PRO A 182 -2.60 -16.13 15.00
N LEU A 183 -2.04 -15.82 16.16
CA LEU A 183 -0.76 -16.37 16.57
C LEU A 183 -0.83 -17.90 16.62
N GLN A 184 0.06 -18.58 15.89
CA GLN A 184 0.27 -20.01 15.96
C GLN A 184 1.61 -20.30 16.66
N PRO A 185 1.59 -20.60 17.97
CA PRO A 185 2.82 -20.76 18.74
C PRO A 185 3.51 -22.11 18.49
N ARG A 186 2.76 -23.10 18.03
CA ARG A 186 3.31 -24.44 17.74
C ARG A 186 3.45 -24.60 16.23
N LYS A 187 4.67 -24.54 15.75
CA LYS A 187 4.99 -24.70 14.32
C LYS A 187 5.11 -26.17 13.96
N GLN A 188 4.65 -26.51 12.77
CA GLN A 188 4.92 -27.82 12.17
C GLN A 188 6.36 -27.89 11.67
N ASN A 189 6.85 -29.09 11.41
CA ASN A 189 8.24 -29.30 11.03
C ASN A 189 8.44 -29.22 9.51
N TYR A 190 8.08 -28.08 8.91
CA TYR A 190 8.36 -27.80 7.50
C TYR A 190 8.72 -26.34 7.28
N LEU A 191 9.46 -26.08 6.19
CA LEU A 191 9.73 -24.77 5.63
C LEU A 191 8.72 -24.48 4.54
N LEU A 192 8.32 -23.23 4.38
CA LEU A 192 7.45 -22.78 3.30
C LEU A 192 8.22 -21.84 2.38
N TRP A 193 8.11 -22.07 1.07
CA TRP A 193 8.41 -21.09 0.05
C TRP A 193 7.16 -20.89 -0.80
N SER A 194 6.65 -19.66 -0.87
CA SER A 194 5.40 -19.33 -1.55
C SER A 194 5.61 -18.15 -2.47
N TRP A 195 5.77 -18.42 -3.75
CA TRP A 195 5.88 -17.40 -4.80
C TRP A 195 5.66 -17.99 -6.18
N ARG A 196 5.53 -17.11 -7.20
CA ARG A 196 5.53 -17.55 -8.59
C ARG A 196 6.89 -18.14 -8.97
N PHE A 197 6.86 -19.19 -9.76
CA PHE A 197 8.08 -19.89 -10.19
C PHE A 197 8.69 -19.20 -11.40
N GLU A 198 9.85 -18.56 -11.16
CA GLU A 198 10.68 -17.93 -12.17
C GLU A 198 12.16 -18.11 -11.78
N PRO A 199 13.12 -18.15 -12.75
CA PRO A 199 14.53 -18.42 -12.48
C PRO A 199 15.16 -17.52 -11.40
N LEU A 200 14.76 -16.24 -11.36
CA LEU A 200 15.34 -15.25 -10.44
C LEU A 200 14.74 -15.27 -9.02
N HIS A 201 13.70 -16.07 -8.77
CA HIS A 201 13.03 -16.11 -7.48
C HIS A 201 13.65 -17.09 -6.48
N GLY A 202 14.68 -17.85 -6.87
CA GLY A 202 15.51 -18.64 -5.98
C GLY A 202 14.88 -19.93 -5.46
N ALA A 203 13.89 -20.51 -6.15
CA ALA A 203 13.29 -21.79 -5.75
C ALA A 203 14.32 -22.92 -5.67
N SER A 204 15.25 -23.03 -6.64
CA SER A 204 16.32 -24.06 -6.63
C SER A 204 17.25 -23.88 -5.43
N GLU A 205 17.59 -22.65 -5.07
CA GLU A 205 18.45 -22.33 -3.91
C GLU A 205 17.79 -22.75 -2.59
N VAL A 206 16.46 -22.52 -2.47
CA VAL A 206 15.68 -22.92 -1.30
C VAL A 206 15.61 -24.44 -1.18
N ILE A 207 15.44 -25.15 -2.29
CA ILE A 207 15.43 -26.62 -2.31
C ILE A 207 16.78 -27.17 -1.81
N SER A 208 17.90 -26.66 -2.33
CA SER A 208 19.23 -27.06 -1.89
C SER A 208 19.45 -26.82 -0.40
N ALA A 209 19.05 -25.64 0.10
CA ALA A 209 19.22 -25.28 1.51
C ALA A 209 18.34 -26.12 2.45
N ALA A 210 17.09 -26.41 2.06
CA ALA A 210 16.19 -27.27 2.84
C ALA A 210 16.69 -28.72 2.92
N ARG A 211 17.21 -29.24 1.81
CA ARG A 211 17.82 -30.58 1.76
C ARG A 211 19.06 -30.66 2.63
N ALA A 212 19.94 -29.65 2.56
CA ALA A 212 21.13 -29.59 3.42
C ALA A 212 20.77 -29.52 4.91
N ALA A 213 19.66 -28.85 5.25
CA ALA A 213 19.13 -28.75 6.61
C ALA A 213 18.30 -30.00 7.03
N GLN A 214 18.04 -30.94 6.14
CA GLN A 214 17.17 -32.10 6.36
C GLN A 214 15.76 -31.73 6.88
N LEU A 215 15.20 -30.62 6.40
CA LEU A 215 13.85 -30.18 6.74
C LEU A 215 12.92 -30.30 5.55
N PRO A 216 11.69 -30.80 5.75
CA PRO A 216 10.67 -30.78 4.71
C PRO A 216 10.43 -29.36 4.19
N LEU A 217 10.25 -29.23 2.87
CA LEU A 217 9.98 -27.99 2.19
C LEU A 217 8.67 -28.10 1.40
N ILE A 218 7.77 -27.20 1.65
CA ILE A 218 6.56 -27.01 0.84
C ILE A 218 6.80 -25.83 -0.10
N LEU A 219 6.63 -26.09 -1.39
CA LEU A 219 6.64 -25.10 -2.45
C LEU A 219 5.20 -24.82 -2.87
N SER A 220 4.80 -23.54 -2.90
CA SER A 220 3.46 -23.12 -3.31
C SER A 220 3.54 -21.94 -4.29
N GLY A 221 2.60 -21.90 -5.23
CA GLY A 221 2.45 -20.80 -6.17
C GLY A 221 2.27 -21.22 -7.62
N PRO A 222 1.93 -20.28 -8.50
CA PRO A 222 1.66 -20.57 -9.90
C PRO A 222 2.95 -20.81 -10.69
N VAL A 223 2.86 -21.74 -11.63
CA VAL A 223 3.82 -21.91 -12.72
C VAL A 223 3.19 -21.33 -13.98
N ARG A 224 3.73 -20.22 -14.47
CA ARG A 224 3.26 -19.60 -15.71
C ARG A 224 3.58 -20.50 -16.91
N ARG A 225 2.74 -20.44 -17.94
CA ARG A 225 2.87 -21.27 -19.15
C ARG A 225 4.24 -21.09 -19.84
N ASP A 226 4.79 -19.89 -19.83
CA ASP A 226 6.13 -19.59 -20.36
C ASP A 226 7.27 -20.12 -19.48
N GLN A 227 7.00 -20.52 -18.23
CA GLN A 227 7.96 -21.07 -17.27
C GLN A 227 7.84 -22.61 -17.06
N GLU A 228 6.85 -23.26 -17.66
CA GLU A 228 6.62 -24.71 -17.50
C GLU A 228 7.85 -25.54 -17.89
N ARG A 229 8.53 -25.16 -18.97
CA ARG A 229 9.75 -25.86 -19.44
C ARG A 229 10.89 -25.73 -18.43
N TRP A 230 11.09 -24.53 -17.90
CA TRP A 230 12.10 -24.30 -16.87
C TRP A 230 11.76 -25.04 -15.58
N PHE A 231 10.52 -24.96 -15.11
CA PHE A 231 10.05 -25.67 -13.94
C PHE A 231 10.27 -27.19 -14.07
N GLY A 232 9.92 -27.75 -15.23
CA GLY A 232 10.10 -29.18 -15.51
C GLY A 232 11.56 -29.63 -15.51
N ALA A 233 12.49 -28.75 -15.90
CA ALA A 233 13.91 -29.05 -15.93
C ALA A 233 14.61 -28.82 -14.58
N GLU A 234 14.28 -27.73 -13.88
CA GLU A 234 15.05 -27.23 -12.75
C GLU A 234 14.40 -27.49 -11.37
N ILE A 235 13.08 -27.71 -11.33
CA ILE A 235 12.36 -27.90 -10.07
C ILE A 235 11.75 -29.30 -9.95
N ALA A 236 11.03 -29.76 -10.96
CA ALA A 236 10.30 -31.03 -10.92
C ALA A 236 11.17 -32.25 -10.57
N PRO A 237 12.45 -32.36 -11.00
CA PRO A 237 13.30 -33.49 -10.63
C PRO A 237 13.58 -33.60 -9.12
N PHE A 238 13.36 -32.53 -8.36
CA PHE A 238 13.59 -32.51 -6.91
C PHE A 238 12.32 -32.76 -6.09
N LEU A 239 11.16 -32.88 -6.74
CA LEU A 239 9.89 -33.14 -6.05
C LEU A 239 9.77 -34.63 -5.77
N ASP A 240 9.88 -34.99 -4.51
CA ASP A 240 9.82 -36.39 -4.03
C ASP A 240 8.61 -36.67 -3.13
N ASN A 241 7.82 -35.61 -2.79
CA ASN A 241 6.69 -35.63 -1.87
C ASN A 241 7.00 -36.12 -0.44
N ASP A 242 8.26 -36.24 -0.13
CA ASP A 242 8.75 -36.58 1.23
C ASP A 242 9.50 -35.36 1.80
N GLN A 243 10.62 -35.01 1.18
CA GLN A 243 11.40 -33.84 1.60
C GLN A 243 11.02 -32.56 0.87
N VAL A 244 10.65 -32.62 -0.42
CA VAL A 244 10.23 -31.47 -1.21
C VAL A 244 8.90 -31.74 -1.87
N SER A 245 7.88 -30.99 -1.48
CA SER A 245 6.53 -31.11 -2.01
C SER A 245 6.11 -29.82 -2.72
N TYR A 246 5.39 -29.96 -3.83
CA TYR A 246 4.77 -28.85 -4.54
C TYR A 246 3.26 -28.97 -4.50
N VAL A 247 2.59 -27.97 -3.93
CA VAL A 247 1.13 -27.97 -3.72
C VAL A 247 0.36 -27.10 -4.73
N GLY A 248 1.08 -26.49 -5.68
CA GLY A 248 0.44 -25.62 -6.66
C GLY A 248 0.02 -24.27 -6.11
N GLU A 249 -0.89 -23.63 -6.84
CA GLU A 249 -1.59 -22.44 -6.37
C GLU A 249 -2.73 -22.87 -5.44
N VAL A 250 -2.74 -22.32 -4.24
CA VAL A 250 -3.70 -22.69 -3.18
C VAL A 250 -4.67 -21.55 -2.89
N SER A 251 -5.82 -21.89 -2.31
CA SER A 251 -6.78 -20.89 -1.83
C SER A 251 -6.17 -20.02 -0.72
N ASP A 252 -6.72 -18.84 -0.50
CA ASP A 252 -6.27 -17.92 0.55
C ASP A 252 -6.29 -18.54 1.94
N ASP A 253 -7.31 -19.34 2.25
CA ASP A 253 -7.40 -20.04 3.55
C ASP A 253 -6.30 -21.08 3.71
N HIS A 254 -6.04 -21.86 2.66
CA HIS A 254 -4.96 -22.84 2.68
C HIS A 254 -3.58 -22.14 2.76
N ARG A 255 -3.39 -21.03 2.03
CA ARG A 255 -2.17 -20.22 2.11
C ARG A 255 -1.97 -19.66 3.53
N ARG A 256 -3.03 -19.17 4.17
CA ARG A 256 -2.97 -18.72 5.57
C ARG A 256 -2.53 -19.84 6.50
N GLN A 257 -3.10 -21.02 6.34
CA GLN A 257 -2.73 -22.18 7.14
C GLN A 257 -1.27 -22.60 6.93
N LEU A 258 -0.83 -22.69 5.67
CA LEU A 258 0.55 -23.02 5.34
C LEU A 258 1.54 -22.02 5.94
N ILE A 259 1.25 -20.73 5.87
CA ILE A 259 2.10 -19.70 6.47
C ILE A 259 2.10 -19.79 7.99
N ALA A 260 0.92 -19.96 8.61
CA ALA A 260 0.80 -19.98 10.06
C ALA A 260 1.48 -21.18 10.69
N ASP A 261 1.40 -22.35 10.07
CA ASP A 261 1.97 -23.59 10.60
C ASP A 261 3.46 -23.79 10.29
N ALA A 262 4.01 -23.10 9.29
CA ALA A 262 5.38 -23.27 8.87
C ALA A 262 6.37 -22.95 10.00
N ARG A 263 7.44 -23.74 10.09
CA ARG A 263 8.59 -23.49 10.96
C ARG A 263 9.34 -22.21 10.56
N GLY A 264 9.30 -21.85 9.28
CA GLY A 264 9.83 -20.62 8.73
C GLY A 264 9.38 -20.39 7.30
N LEU A 265 9.18 -19.13 6.93
CA LEU A 265 8.91 -18.68 5.57
C LEU A 265 10.21 -18.24 4.91
N LEU A 266 10.50 -18.80 3.73
CA LEU A 266 11.70 -18.48 2.94
C LEU A 266 11.34 -17.51 1.82
N ILE A 267 12.08 -16.40 1.71
CA ILE A 267 11.88 -15.36 0.70
C ILE A 267 13.20 -15.05 0.04
N THR A 268 13.39 -15.55 -1.16
CA THR A 268 14.65 -15.48 -1.91
C THR A 268 14.64 -14.53 -3.10
N SER A 269 13.51 -13.93 -3.44
CA SER A 269 13.47 -12.92 -4.49
C SER A 269 14.22 -11.66 -4.06
N GLY A 270 15.24 -11.26 -4.84
CA GLY A 270 16.06 -10.07 -4.60
C GLY A 270 15.79 -8.94 -5.59
N GLY A 271 14.63 -8.94 -6.26
CA GLY A 271 14.27 -7.96 -7.27
C GLY A 271 13.53 -6.74 -6.71
N ASP A 272 13.19 -5.82 -7.61
CA ASP A 272 12.34 -4.63 -7.38
C ASP A 272 10.90 -4.98 -6.96
N ASP A 273 10.64 -6.22 -6.58
CA ASP A 273 9.35 -6.64 -6.08
C ASP A 273 9.01 -5.81 -4.84
N ALA A 274 8.03 -4.96 -5.03
CA ALA A 274 7.43 -4.15 -4.00
C ALA A 274 7.21 -4.97 -2.73
N TYR A 275 7.20 -4.27 -1.60
CA TYR A 275 6.85 -4.71 -0.28
C TYR A 275 6.04 -6.01 -0.22
N ARG A 276 6.63 -7.05 0.35
CA ARG A 276 5.99 -8.37 0.37
C ARG A 276 5.10 -8.54 1.59
N THR A 277 3.81 -8.51 1.34
CA THR A 277 2.76 -8.74 2.33
C THR A 277 2.94 -10.07 3.07
N ASP A 278 3.52 -11.08 2.39
CA ASP A 278 3.79 -12.39 2.99
C ASP A 278 4.73 -12.35 4.18
N ILE A 279 5.71 -11.44 4.20
CA ILE A 279 6.57 -11.24 5.37
C ILE A 279 5.74 -10.83 6.57
N VAL A 280 4.86 -9.85 6.38
CA VAL A 280 4.02 -9.32 7.45
C VAL A 280 3.00 -10.36 7.93
N HIS A 281 2.41 -11.10 6.99
CA HIS A 281 1.48 -12.19 7.30
C HIS A 281 2.14 -13.30 8.11
N ALA A 282 3.35 -13.72 7.72
CA ALA A 282 4.10 -14.71 8.46
C ALA A 282 4.41 -14.24 9.89
N LEU A 283 4.93 -13.02 10.03
CA LEU A 283 5.23 -12.44 11.33
C LEU A 283 3.94 -12.27 12.17
N ALA A 284 2.82 -11.87 11.57
CA ALA A 284 1.53 -11.77 12.25
C ALA A 284 1.08 -13.13 12.80
N ALA A 285 1.30 -14.23 12.07
CA ALA A 285 1.02 -15.59 12.53
C ALA A 285 2.09 -16.16 13.48
N GLY A 286 3.15 -15.41 13.76
CA GLY A 286 4.28 -15.87 14.58
C GLY A 286 5.27 -16.77 13.82
N THR A 287 5.27 -16.72 12.50
CA THR A 287 6.19 -17.50 11.66
C THR A 287 7.43 -16.67 11.33
N PRO A 288 8.63 -17.11 11.74
CA PRO A 288 9.86 -16.40 11.42
C PRO A 288 10.14 -16.41 9.91
N VAL A 289 10.84 -15.37 9.46
CA VAL A 289 11.15 -15.18 8.04
C VAL A 289 12.65 -15.28 7.81
N ILE A 290 13.05 -16.06 6.81
CA ILE A 290 14.40 -16.01 6.26
C ILE A 290 14.30 -15.33 4.90
N SER A 291 15.00 -14.21 4.75
CA SER A 291 15.00 -13.46 3.50
C SER A 291 16.42 -13.23 3.00
N ARG A 292 16.54 -13.03 1.69
CA ARG A 292 17.78 -12.54 1.10
C ARG A 292 18.08 -11.13 1.60
N GLU A 293 19.36 -10.81 1.79
CA GLU A 293 19.81 -9.44 2.07
C GLU A 293 19.43 -8.49 0.93
N GLY A 294 19.02 -7.29 1.29
CA GLY A 294 18.58 -6.24 0.37
C GLY A 294 17.05 -6.16 0.22
N GLY A 295 16.57 -5.03 -0.26
CA GLY A 295 15.16 -4.77 -0.48
C GLY A 295 14.32 -4.58 0.79
N PRO A 296 12.99 -4.59 0.66
CA PRO A 296 12.06 -4.28 1.76
C PRO A 296 12.13 -5.24 2.94
N ALA A 297 12.60 -6.47 2.72
CA ALA A 297 12.75 -7.45 3.80
C ALA A 297 13.74 -6.98 4.87
N THR A 298 14.80 -6.26 4.51
CA THR A 298 15.80 -5.75 5.47
C THR A 298 15.26 -4.72 6.45
N GLU A 299 14.14 -4.10 6.12
CA GLU A 299 13.48 -3.15 7.01
C GLU A 299 12.61 -3.82 8.07
N ILE A 300 12.17 -5.05 7.81
CA ILE A 300 11.20 -5.77 8.64
C ILE A 300 11.88 -6.88 9.43
N VAL A 301 12.75 -7.65 8.76
CA VAL A 301 13.43 -8.80 9.36
C VAL A 301 14.55 -8.30 10.25
N GLN A 302 14.44 -8.62 11.54
CA GLN A 302 15.41 -8.32 12.58
C GLN A 302 16.13 -9.63 12.95
N PRO A 303 17.42 -9.80 12.54
CA PRO A 303 18.15 -11.02 12.80
C PRO A 303 18.16 -11.43 14.27
N GLY A 304 17.80 -12.68 14.55
CA GLY A 304 17.74 -13.20 15.91
C GLY A 304 16.50 -12.83 16.73
N VAL A 305 15.57 -12.05 16.15
CA VAL A 305 14.31 -11.67 16.79
C VAL A 305 13.11 -12.29 16.07
N ASN A 306 12.95 -11.96 14.77
CA ASN A 306 11.80 -12.39 13.99
C ASN A 306 12.18 -13.12 12.70
N GLY A 307 13.47 -13.34 12.48
CA GLY A 307 13.98 -14.00 11.28
C GLY A 307 15.48 -13.87 11.12
N TYR A 308 15.95 -14.12 9.90
CA TYR A 308 17.33 -13.95 9.51
C TYR A 308 17.43 -13.39 8.09
N LEU A 309 18.48 -12.63 7.83
CA LEU A 309 18.88 -12.22 6.49
C LEU A 309 20.04 -13.14 6.05
N ALA A 310 19.95 -13.69 4.85
CA ALA A 310 20.87 -14.70 4.37
C ALA A 310 21.33 -14.43 2.94
N SER A 311 22.59 -14.68 2.66
CA SER A 311 23.17 -14.59 1.32
C SER A 311 23.72 -15.93 0.92
N GLY A 312 23.27 -16.44 -0.24
CA GLY A 312 23.67 -17.72 -0.79
C GLY A 312 23.20 -18.94 0.00
N GLU A 313 23.47 -20.13 -0.54
CA GLU A 313 22.99 -21.40 0.01
C GLU A 313 23.52 -21.68 1.44
N ALA A 314 24.79 -21.38 1.70
CA ALA A 314 25.37 -21.56 3.03
C ALA A 314 24.73 -20.65 4.09
N GLY A 315 24.42 -19.38 3.71
CA GLY A 315 23.73 -18.45 4.59
C GLY A 315 22.30 -18.90 4.88
N LEU A 316 21.57 -19.37 3.86
CA LEU A 316 20.22 -19.93 4.03
C LEU A 316 20.24 -21.15 4.95
N SER A 317 21.17 -22.10 4.74
CA SER A 317 21.30 -23.30 5.59
C SER A 317 21.60 -22.95 7.05
N ALA A 318 22.49 -21.99 7.28
CA ALA A 318 22.79 -21.51 8.64
C ALA A 318 21.56 -20.81 9.29
N ALA A 319 20.83 -20.00 8.55
CA ALA A 319 19.62 -19.35 9.01
C ALA A 319 18.51 -20.36 9.34
N ILE A 320 18.31 -21.37 8.49
CA ILE A 320 17.36 -22.47 8.73
C ILE A 320 17.72 -23.22 10.03
N ALA A 321 18.97 -23.55 10.23
CA ALA A 321 19.44 -24.22 11.45
C ALA A 321 19.19 -23.39 12.72
N ALA A 322 19.18 -22.05 12.60
CA ALA A 322 18.98 -21.14 13.73
C ALA A 322 17.51 -20.84 14.05
N LEU A 323 16.53 -21.23 13.21
CA LEU A 323 15.10 -20.94 13.42
C LEU A 323 14.56 -21.37 14.78
N HIS A 324 15.09 -22.45 15.35
CA HIS A 324 14.68 -22.96 16.66
C HIS A 324 14.95 -22.00 17.83
N LYS A 325 15.74 -20.96 17.62
CA LYS A 325 16.08 -19.93 18.62
C LYS A 325 15.07 -18.79 18.67
N LEU A 326 14.16 -18.71 17.70
CA LEU A 326 13.21 -17.61 17.57
C LEU A 326 11.90 -17.93 18.25
N ASP A 327 11.34 -16.94 18.96
CA ASP A 327 10.03 -17.06 19.59
C ASP A 327 8.95 -16.56 18.63
N PRO A 328 7.89 -17.34 18.35
CA PRO A 328 6.74 -16.89 17.57
C PRO A 328 6.09 -15.60 18.10
N SER A 329 6.16 -15.35 19.42
CA SER A 329 5.61 -14.14 20.03
C SER A 329 6.38 -12.90 19.62
N ASP A 330 7.70 -12.95 19.49
CA ASP A 330 8.54 -11.83 19.05
C ASP A 330 8.27 -11.50 17.58
N CYS A 331 8.04 -12.54 16.75
CA CYS A 331 7.60 -12.35 15.36
C CYS A 331 6.31 -11.56 15.31
N ARG A 332 5.29 -11.98 16.08
CA ARG A 332 4.00 -11.31 16.14
C ARG A 332 4.10 -9.90 16.68
N GLU A 333 4.90 -9.66 17.70
CA GLU A 333 5.07 -8.34 18.27
C GLU A 333 5.58 -7.32 17.24
N THR A 334 6.48 -7.74 16.36
CA THR A 334 6.95 -6.92 15.23
C THR A 334 5.82 -6.54 14.30
N ALA A 335 4.97 -7.51 13.91
CA ALA A 335 3.82 -7.24 13.05
C ALA A 335 2.82 -6.30 13.72
N VAL A 336 2.50 -6.50 15.01
CA VAL A 336 1.60 -5.64 15.80
C VAL A 336 2.11 -4.21 15.86
N LYS A 337 3.36 -4.01 16.26
CA LYS A 337 3.94 -2.68 16.46
C LYS A 337 4.12 -1.88 15.16
N ARG A 338 4.36 -2.57 14.07
CA ARG A 338 4.69 -1.91 12.79
C ARG A 338 3.51 -1.84 11.83
N HIS A 339 2.71 -2.92 11.75
CA HIS A 339 1.68 -3.14 10.74
C HIS A 339 0.27 -3.32 11.32
N GLY A 340 0.10 -3.37 12.64
CA GLY A 340 -1.23 -3.40 13.24
C GLY A 340 -2.02 -2.16 12.82
N VAL A 341 -3.33 -2.33 12.58
CA VAL A 341 -4.22 -1.25 12.14
C VAL A 341 -4.06 -0.02 13.04
N ASP A 342 -4.05 -0.20 14.36
CA ASP A 342 -3.87 0.90 15.32
C ASP A 342 -2.55 1.65 15.16
N ALA A 343 -1.45 0.93 14.91
CA ALA A 343 -0.13 1.53 14.73
C ALA A 343 -0.04 2.32 13.42
N VAL A 344 -0.67 1.81 12.37
CA VAL A 344 -0.73 2.47 11.06
C VAL A 344 -1.60 3.71 11.12
N VAL A 345 -2.80 3.62 11.71
CA VAL A 345 -3.71 4.76 11.86
C VAL A 345 -3.06 5.86 12.69
N ALA A 346 -2.40 5.55 13.81
CA ALA A 346 -1.72 6.54 14.63
C ALA A 346 -0.63 7.33 13.84
N ARG A 347 0.06 6.67 12.91
CA ARG A 347 1.03 7.35 12.02
C ARG A 347 0.34 8.27 11.03
N TYR A 348 -0.77 7.85 10.43
CA TYR A 348 -1.55 8.72 9.56
C TYR A 348 -2.16 9.90 10.31
N GLU A 349 -2.70 9.70 11.51
CA GLU A 349 -3.19 10.80 12.36
C GLU A 349 -2.10 11.85 12.61
N THR A 350 -0.87 11.42 12.88
CA THR A 350 0.27 12.34 13.04
C THR A 350 0.52 13.17 11.77
N ILE A 351 0.41 12.55 10.60
CA ILE A 351 0.55 13.23 9.31
C ILE A 351 -0.63 14.18 9.07
N TYR A 352 -1.86 13.74 9.31
CA TYR A 352 -3.07 14.54 9.14
C TYR A 352 -3.04 15.77 10.06
N HIS A 353 -2.69 15.58 11.32
CA HIS A 353 -2.59 16.68 12.28
C HIS A 353 -1.59 17.75 11.82
N ARG A 354 -0.42 17.33 11.36
CA ARG A 354 0.60 18.25 10.85
C ARG A 354 0.13 19.03 9.63
N ILE A 355 -0.57 18.37 8.70
CA ILE A 355 -1.00 18.96 7.43
C ILE A 355 -2.23 19.87 7.62
N ALA A 356 -3.25 19.43 8.36
CA ALA A 356 -4.45 20.21 8.65
C ALA A 356 -4.13 21.45 9.50
N GLY A 357 -3.28 21.31 10.53
CA GLY A 357 -2.88 22.44 11.38
C GLY A 357 -2.11 23.56 10.68
N HIS A 358 -1.45 23.29 9.55
CA HIS A 358 -0.84 24.32 8.72
C HIS A 358 -1.86 25.18 7.96
N ARG A 359 -3.05 24.63 7.67
CA ARG A 359 -4.13 25.35 7.00
C ARG A 359 -4.75 26.42 7.90
N ASP A 360 -4.96 26.12 9.18
CA ASP A 360 -5.55 27.06 10.13
C ASP A 360 -4.63 28.26 10.35
N ARG A 361 -3.32 28.06 10.44
CA ARG A 361 -2.35 29.15 10.57
C ARG A 361 -2.31 30.08 9.35
N ARG A 362 -2.47 29.56 8.14
CA ARG A 362 -2.53 30.38 6.91
C ARG A 362 -3.83 31.13 6.78
N ARG A 363 -4.96 30.58 7.21
CA ARG A 363 -6.25 31.28 7.22
C ARG A 363 -6.27 32.42 8.23
N VAL A 364 -5.75 32.23 9.42
CA VAL A 364 -5.63 33.29 10.44
C VAL A 364 -4.80 34.48 9.96
N HIS A 365 -3.74 34.23 9.16
CA HIS A 365 -2.95 35.30 8.55
C HIS A 365 -3.61 36.04 7.39
N LEU A 366 -4.55 35.42 6.69
CA LEU A 366 -5.28 36.05 5.58
C LEU A 366 -6.51 36.83 6.04
N THR A 367 -7.11 36.48 7.17
CA THR A 367 -8.23 37.22 7.76
C THR A 367 -7.80 38.40 8.60
N GLY A 368 -6.51 38.54 8.91
CA GLY A 368 -5.93 39.65 9.66
C GLY A 368 -5.40 40.82 8.80
N ARG A 369 -5.53 40.78 7.49
CA ARG A 369 -5.17 41.88 6.59
C ARG A 369 -6.37 42.40 5.81
N ASP A 370 -6.80 43.58 6.28
CA ASP A 370 -7.57 44.62 5.60
C ASP A 370 -8.81 44.28 4.76
N SER A 371 -9.95 44.55 5.42
CA SER A 371 -11.13 45.06 4.75
C SER A 371 -10.87 46.50 4.21
N ARG A 372 -10.26 46.63 3.04
CA ARG A 372 -10.42 47.81 2.18
C ARG A 372 -10.52 47.35 0.74
N SER A 373 -11.72 47.58 0.23
CA SER A 373 -12.15 47.41 -1.13
C SER A 373 -11.21 48.06 -2.14
N GLU A 374 -10.82 47.31 -3.19
CA GLU A 374 -10.65 47.87 -4.51
C GLU A 374 -11.24 46.88 -5.52
N PHE A 375 -12.43 47.22 -5.99
CA PHE A 375 -13.01 46.59 -7.15
C PHE A 375 -12.22 47.07 -8.38
N VAL A 376 -11.37 46.19 -8.93
CA VAL A 376 -10.81 46.42 -10.27
C VAL A 376 -11.76 45.85 -11.29
N THR A 377 -12.46 46.76 -11.95
CA THR A 377 -13.33 46.48 -13.10
C THR A 377 -12.45 46.14 -14.30
N PHE A 378 -12.41 44.89 -14.74
CA PHE A 378 -11.79 44.52 -16.01
C PHE A 378 -12.74 44.87 -17.15
N ALA A 379 -12.43 45.97 -17.88
CA ALA A 379 -13.08 46.29 -19.11
C ALA A 379 -12.65 45.37 -20.25
N HIS A 380 -13.62 44.71 -20.84
CA HIS A 380 -13.44 43.90 -22.04
C HIS A 380 -13.02 44.76 -23.24
N HIS A 381 -11.81 44.60 -23.73
CA HIS A 381 -11.42 45.01 -25.08
C HIS A 381 -11.22 43.77 -25.95
N ARG A 382 -12.28 43.37 -26.63
CA ARG A 382 -12.20 42.46 -27.77
C ARG A 382 -11.73 43.21 -28.99
N ARG A 383 -10.60 42.82 -29.61
CA ARG A 383 -10.31 43.06 -31.02
C ARG A 383 -10.15 41.73 -31.73
N PRO A 384 -10.84 41.48 -32.87
CA PRO A 384 -10.70 40.24 -33.62
C PRO A 384 -9.43 40.29 -34.50
N ARG A 385 -8.59 39.24 -34.39
CA ARG A 385 -7.51 39.00 -35.38
C ARG A 385 -8.12 38.35 -36.62
N ARG A 386 -8.00 39.02 -37.74
CA ARG A 386 -8.30 38.50 -39.08
C ARG A 386 -7.21 37.49 -39.48
N TYR A 387 -7.62 36.28 -39.82
CA TYR A 387 -6.81 35.33 -40.56
C TYR A 387 -6.70 35.81 -42.02
N ARG A 388 -5.49 36.01 -42.50
CA ARG A 388 -5.19 36.20 -43.93
C ARG A 388 -4.88 34.81 -44.49
N THR A 389 -5.69 34.33 -45.39
CA THR A 389 -5.39 33.31 -46.38
C THR A 389 -4.62 33.95 -47.52
N GLY A 390 -3.51 33.38 -47.90
CA GLY A 390 -2.76 33.75 -49.13
C GLY A 390 -2.12 32.48 -49.71
N PRO A 391 -1.85 32.48 -51.01
CA PRO A 391 -2.04 31.36 -51.93
C PRO A 391 -1.11 30.18 -51.74
#